data_2de78da38c7cd3e1f050d50a1f346dee
#
_entry.id   2de78da38c7cd3e1f050d50a1f346dee
#
_cell.length_a   1.000
_cell.length_b   1.000
_cell.length_c   1.000
_cell.angle_alpha   90.00
_cell.angle_beta   90.00
_cell.angle_gamma   90.00
#
_symmetry.space_group_name_H-M   'P 1'
#
loop_
_entity.id
_entity.type
_entity.pdbx_description
1 polymer ?
#
loop_
_entity_poly.entity_id
_entity_poly.type
_entity_poly.pdbx_seq_one_letter_code
_entity_poly.pdbx_strand_id
1 'polypeptide(L)'
;MAPKKKITALIKLQIQAGAATPAPPVGPALGHHGVNIMDFVKAYNAATEAQKGQIIPVEITVFEDRSFTFITKTPPASRLILKAAGVEKGSAVPHKTKVANITKAQVEEIAKIKMADLNANDLAAASLIIAGTARSMGITVG
;
A
#
# COMPACT_ATOMS: atom_id res chain seq x y z
N MET A 1 11.23 -30.34 -11.07
CA MET A 1 10.48 -29.04 -11.03
C MET A 1 9.18 -29.26 -10.26
N ALA A 2 8.95 -28.44 -9.24
CA ALA A 2 7.65 -28.46 -8.61
C ALA A 2 6.57 -28.06 -9.64
N PRO A 3 5.42 -28.74 -9.69
CA PRO A 3 4.36 -28.37 -10.61
C PRO A 3 3.93 -26.93 -10.33
N LYS A 4 3.91 -26.11 -11.36
CA LYS A 4 3.39 -24.74 -11.24
C LYS A 4 1.92 -24.84 -10.92
N LYS A 5 1.54 -24.48 -9.70
CA LYS A 5 0.14 -24.40 -9.31
C LYS A 5 -0.55 -23.37 -10.18
N LYS A 6 -1.74 -23.71 -10.65
CA LYS A 6 -2.50 -22.79 -11.47
C LYS A 6 -3.12 -21.70 -10.60
N ILE A 7 -2.95 -20.45 -11.01
CA ILE A 7 -3.48 -19.30 -10.31
C ILE A 7 -4.98 -19.18 -10.61
N THR A 8 -5.80 -19.20 -9.57
CA THR A 8 -7.26 -19.01 -9.70
C THR A 8 -7.63 -17.55 -9.64
N ALA A 9 -7.00 -16.79 -8.74
CA ALA A 9 -7.32 -15.38 -8.55
C ALA A 9 -6.13 -14.61 -7.99
N LEU A 10 -6.13 -13.31 -8.27
CA LEU A 10 -5.20 -12.35 -7.69
C LEU A 10 -6.03 -11.31 -6.95
N ILE A 11 -5.75 -11.13 -5.66
CA ILE A 11 -6.48 -10.20 -4.78
C ILE A 11 -5.51 -9.12 -4.32
N LYS A 12 -5.94 -7.87 -4.44
CA LYS A 12 -5.16 -6.71 -3.97
C LYS A 12 -5.94 -6.01 -2.87
N LEU A 13 -5.35 -5.89 -1.69
CA LEU A 13 -5.96 -5.26 -0.54
C LEU A 13 -4.99 -4.27 0.11
N GLN A 14 -5.56 -3.31 0.82
CA GLN A 14 -4.81 -2.39 1.69
C GLN A 14 -5.28 -2.64 3.11
N ILE A 15 -4.39 -3.14 3.95
CA ILE A 15 -4.70 -3.54 5.32
C ILE A 15 -3.72 -2.86 6.26
N GLN A 16 -4.20 -2.43 7.41
CA GLN A 16 -3.35 -1.86 8.43
C GLN A 16 -2.38 -2.92 8.98
N ALA A 17 -1.09 -2.59 8.98
CA ALA A 17 -0.05 -3.52 9.41
C ALA A 17 -0.25 -3.96 10.86
N GLY A 18 -0.12 -5.26 11.12
CA GLY A 18 -0.29 -5.86 12.43
C GLY A 18 -1.73 -5.85 12.98
N ALA A 19 -2.70 -5.39 12.18
CA ALA A 19 -4.09 -5.24 12.58
C ALA A 19 -5.08 -5.88 11.61
N ALA A 20 -4.63 -6.84 10.81
CA ALA A 20 -5.53 -7.59 9.93
C ALA A 20 -6.52 -8.42 10.76
N THR A 21 -7.77 -8.36 10.38
CA THR A 21 -8.87 -9.08 11.03
C THR A 21 -9.73 -9.80 10.00
N PRO A 22 -10.48 -10.83 10.37
CA PRO A 22 -11.43 -11.48 9.46
C PRO A 22 -12.59 -10.58 9.01
N ALA A 23 -12.74 -9.41 9.63
CA ALA A 23 -13.76 -8.44 9.25
C ALA A 23 -13.50 -7.85 7.85
N PRO A 24 -14.51 -7.26 7.17
CA PRO A 24 -14.28 -6.59 5.90
C PRO A 24 -13.13 -5.59 5.97
N PRO A 25 -12.30 -5.45 4.91
CA PRO A 25 -12.48 -6.04 3.56
C PRO A 25 -11.86 -7.44 3.38
N VAL A 26 -11.16 -7.97 4.38
CA VAL A 26 -10.39 -9.22 4.26
C VAL A 26 -11.30 -10.45 4.13
N GLY A 27 -12.30 -10.56 5.00
CA GLY A 27 -13.19 -11.71 5.05
C GLY A 27 -13.88 -11.97 3.72
N PRO A 28 -14.66 -11.03 3.18
CA PRO A 28 -15.35 -11.21 1.90
C PRO A 28 -14.39 -11.45 0.74
N ALA A 29 -13.27 -10.74 0.67
CA ALA A 29 -12.31 -10.88 -0.42
C ALA A 29 -11.69 -12.27 -0.49
N LEU A 30 -11.34 -12.86 0.65
CA LEU A 30 -10.75 -14.20 0.72
C LEU A 30 -11.81 -15.30 0.74
N GLY A 31 -12.94 -15.05 1.37
CA GLY A 31 -14.04 -16.02 1.49
C GLY A 31 -14.60 -16.45 0.15
N HIS A 32 -14.71 -15.55 -0.81
CA HIS A 32 -15.15 -15.86 -2.17
C HIS A 32 -14.26 -16.88 -2.89
N HIS A 33 -12.99 -16.96 -2.51
CA HIS A 33 -12.03 -17.87 -3.13
C HIS A 33 -11.76 -19.11 -2.28
N GLY A 34 -12.43 -19.26 -1.15
CA GLY A 34 -12.30 -20.42 -0.27
C GLY A 34 -10.96 -20.49 0.46
N VAL A 35 -10.27 -19.38 0.60
CA VAL A 35 -8.97 -19.28 1.30
C VAL A 35 -9.21 -19.26 2.81
N ASN A 36 -8.33 -19.88 3.58
CA ASN A 36 -8.38 -19.82 5.04
C ASN A 36 -7.99 -18.41 5.53
N ILE A 37 -8.98 -17.64 5.95
CA ILE A 37 -8.83 -16.26 6.38
C ILE A 37 -7.91 -16.14 7.59
N MET A 38 -8.05 -17.05 8.56
CA MET A 38 -7.26 -17.02 9.79
C MET A 38 -5.78 -17.24 9.54
N ASP A 39 -5.43 -18.15 8.65
CA ASP A 39 -4.04 -18.41 8.27
C ASP A 39 -3.42 -17.18 7.60
N PHE A 40 -4.17 -16.53 6.71
CA PHE A 40 -3.74 -15.28 6.09
C PHE A 40 -3.53 -14.18 7.14
N VAL A 41 -4.49 -13.97 8.03
CA VAL A 41 -4.43 -12.95 9.08
C VAL A 41 -3.20 -13.14 9.95
N LYS A 42 -2.95 -14.36 10.41
CA LYS A 42 -1.77 -14.67 11.23
C LYS A 42 -0.46 -14.40 10.49
N ALA A 43 -0.35 -14.89 9.25
CA ALA A 43 0.84 -14.71 8.42
C ALA A 43 1.09 -13.24 8.10
N TYR A 44 0.06 -12.49 7.73
CA TYR A 44 0.16 -11.06 7.42
C TYR A 44 0.57 -10.26 8.65
N ASN A 45 -0.07 -10.48 9.80
CA ASN A 45 0.26 -9.77 11.03
C ASN A 45 1.71 -10.03 11.46
N ALA A 46 2.18 -11.28 11.35
CA ALA A 46 3.57 -11.61 11.63
C ALA A 46 4.54 -10.91 10.67
N ALA A 47 4.23 -10.89 9.38
CA ALA A 47 5.07 -10.26 8.35
C ALA A 47 5.13 -8.74 8.46
N THR A 48 4.07 -8.11 8.98
CA THR A 48 3.96 -6.64 9.04
C THR A 48 4.08 -6.06 10.45
N GLU A 49 4.45 -6.88 11.43
CA GLU A 49 4.58 -6.44 12.83
C GLU A 49 5.55 -5.27 13.00
N ALA A 50 6.67 -5.32 12.28
CA ALA A 50 7.68 -4.25 12.30
C ALA A 50 7.18 -2.91 11.72
N GLN A 51 6.11 -2.94 10.94
CA GLN A 51 5.51 -1.78 10.27
C GLN A 51 4.16 -1.40 10.86
N LYS A 52 3.89 -1.83 12.07
CA LYS A 52 2.62 -1.61 12.76
C LYS A 52 2.21 -0.14 12.78
N GLY A 53 0.94 0.12 12.49
CA GLY A 53 0.40 1.47 12.41
C GLY A 53 0.43 2.10 11.01
N GLN A 54 1.01 1.42 10.02
CA GLN A 54 1.01 1.86 8.62
C GLN A 54 0.02 1.02 7.81
N ILE A 55 -0.53 1.60 6.76
CA ILE A 55 -1.35 0.84 5.81
C ILE A 55 -0.41 0.22 4.79
N ILE A 56 -0.41 -1.11 4.73
CA ILE A 56 0.46 -1.87 3.83
C ILE A 56 -0.40 -2.52 2.74
N PRO A 57 -0.16 -2.21 1.46
CA PRO A 57 -0.80 -2.94 0.37
C PRO A 57 -0.30 -4.37 0.35
N VAL A 58 -1.20 -5.31 0.16
CA VAL A 58 -0.89 -6.72 0.03
C VAL A 58 -1.49 -7.26 -1.27
N GLU A 59 -0.72 -8.05 -1.97
CA GLU A 59 -1.13 -8.74 -3.19
C GLU A 59 -1.14 -10.24 -2.89
N ILE A 60 -2.32 -10.83 -2.93
CA ILE A 60 -2.56 -12.23 -2.55
C ILE A 60 -2.83 -13.02 -3.83
N THR A 61 -2.03 -14.05 -4.05
CA THR A 61 -2.24 -15.00 -5.15
C THR A 61 -2.91 -16.25 -4.62
N VAL A 62 -4.07 -16.59 -5.15
CA VAL A 62 -4.84 -17.79 -4.77
C VAL A 62 -4.68 -18.85 -5.85
N PHE A 63 -4.41 -20.08 -5.44
CA PHE A 63 -4.24 -21.24 -6.32
C PHE A 63 -5.47 -22.15 -6.31
N GLU A 64 -5.56 -23.04 -7.29
CA GLU A 64 -6.69 -23.98 -7.42
C GLU A 64 -6.88 -24.91 -6.22
N ASP A 65 -5.79 -25.23 -5.52
CA ASP A 65 -5.81 -26.07 -4.32
C ASP A 65 -6.22 -25.31 -3.04
N ARG A 66 -6.71 -24.07 -3.19
CA ARG A 66 -7.06 -23.16 -2.10
C ARG A 66 -5.88 -22.69 -1.25
N SER A 67 -4.66 -22.98 -1.65
CA SER A 67 -3.48 -22.39 -1.07
C SER A 67 -3.32 -20.94 -1.55
N PHE A 68 -2.55 -20.16 -0.82
CA PHE A 68 -2.29 -18.77 -1.19
C PHE A 68 -0.84 -18.41 -0.92
N THR A 69 -0.36 -17.41 -1.65
CA THR A 69 0.87 -16.70 -1.34
C THR A 69 0.55 -15.20 -1.33
N PHE A 70 1.30 -14.44 -0.57
CA PHE A 70 1.10 -13.00 -0.55
C PHE A 70 2.44 -12.27 -0.56
N ILE A 71 2.40 -11.06 -1.11
CA ILE A 71 3.53 -10.13 -1.15
C ILE A 71 3.07 -8.83 -0.52
N THR A 72 3.82 -8.32 0.44
CA THR A 72 3.59 -7.00 1.00
C THR A 72 4.40 -5.97 0.24
N LYS A 73 3.81 -4.81 0.03
CA LYS A 73 4.47 -3.68 -0.65
C LYS A 73 4.72 -2.55 0.34
N THR A 74 5.44 -1.51 -0.11
CA THR A 74 5.62 -0.32 0.70
C THR A 74 4.29 0.42 0.90
N PRO A 75 4.13 1.22 1.97
CA PRO A 75 2.91 1.99 2.18
C PRO A 75 2.54 2.83 0.95
N PRO A 76 1.24 3.05 0.66
CA PRO A 76 0.84 3.88 -0.46
C PRO A 76 1.42 5.28 -0.36
N ALA A 77 1.88 5.83 -1.49
CA ALA A 77 2.46 7.17 -1.54
C ALA A 77 1.49 8.23 -0.98
N SER A 78 0.20 8.10 -1.27
CA SER A 78 -0.82 9.01 -0.76
C SER A 78 -0.86 9.05 0.77
N ARG A 79 -0.74 7.90 1.43
CA ARG A 79 -0.73 7.83 2.90
C ARG A 79 0.53 8.43 3.51
N LEU A 80 1.67 8.21 2.89
CA LEU A 80 2.93 8.81 3.30
C LEU A 80 2.89 10.34 3.17
N ILE A 81 2.32 10.84 2.07
CA ILE A 81 2.14 12.28 1.82
C ILE A 81 1.21 12.90 2.87
N LEU A 82 0.06 12.28 3.15
CA LEU A 82 -0.87 12.75 4.17
C LEU A 82 -0.22 12.83 5.56
N LYS A 83 0.55 11.82 5.91
CA LYS A 83 1.29 11.79 7.18
C LYS A 83 2.33 12.91 7.25
N ALA A 84 3.09 13.13 6.18
CA ALA A 84 4.08 14.19 6.11
C ALA A 84 3.44 15.59 6.18
N ALA A 85 2.28 15.76 5.54
CA ALA A 85 1.53 17.00 5.53
C ALA A 85 0.74 17.27 6.83
N GLY A 86 0.54 16.23 7.66
CA GLY A 86 -0.23 16.32 8.90
C GLY A 86 -1.74 16.46 8.69
N VAL A 87 -2.27 15.96 7.57
CA VAL A 87 -3.71 16.01 7.26
C VAL A 87 -4.27 14.59 7.11
N GLU A 88 -5.56 14.45 7.38
CA GLU A 88 -6.22 13.15 7.29
C GLU A 88 -6.65 12.79 5.87
N LYS A 89 -7.03 13.79 5.08
CA LYS A 89 -7.53 13.61 3.71
C LYS A 89 -6.93 14.64 2.77
N GLY A 90 -6.79 14.24 1.51
CA GLY A 90 -6.49 15.15 0.41
C GLY A 90 -7.71 16.00 0.02
N SER A 91 -7.51 16.92 -0.91
CA SER A 91 -8.59 17.78 -1.42
C SER A 91 -9.57 16.99 -2.30
N ALA A 92 -10.85 17.30 -2.16
CA ALA A 92 -11.88 16.82 -3.08
C ALA A 92 -11.79 17.53 -4.45
N VAL A 93 -11.24 18.73 -4.49
CA VAL A 93 -11.05 19.54 -5.71
C VAL A 93 -9.58 20.01 -5.76
N PRO A 94 -8.63 19.11 -6.08
CA PRO A 94 -7.20 19.39 -5.90
C PRO A 94 -6.67 20.51 -6.80
N HIS A 95 -7.28 20.75 -7.94
CA HIS A 95 -6.86 21.79 -8.87
C HIS A 95 -7.30 23.21 -8.44
N LYS A 96 -8.28 23.31 -7.55
CA LYS A 96 -8.79 24.60 -7.04
C LYS A 96 -8.46 24.80 -5.56
N THR A 97 -8.65 23.77 -4.75
CA THR A 97 -8.49 23.84 -3.29
C THR A 97 -7.26 23.08 -2.86
N LYS A 98 -6.28 23.79 -2.30
CA LYS A 98 -5.09 23.17 -1.71
C LYS A 98 -5.32 23.05 -0.20
N VAL A 99 -4.99 21.88 0.36
CA VAL A 99 -5.25 21.57 1.78
C VAL A 99 -4.00 21.60 2.63
N ALA A 100 -2.82 21.44 2.03
CA ALA A 100 -1.56 21.42 2.75
C ALA A 100 -0.38 21.73 1.83
N ASN A 101 0.79 21.84 2.44
CA ASN A 101 2.06 22.00 1.75
C ASN A 101 3.10 21.08 2.38
N ILE A 102 3.94 20.46 1.57
CA ILE A 102 5.09 19.68 2.03
C ILE A 102 6.38 20.22 1.41
N THR A 103 7.47 20.02 2.10
CA THR A 103 8.80 20.46 1.63
C THR A 103 9.40 19.43 0.66
N LYS A 104 10.35 19.87 -0.15
CA LYS A 104 11.11 18.98 -1.02
C LYS A 104 11.84 17.88 -0.23
N ALA A 105 12.34 18.19 0.95
CA ALA A 105 12.99 17.22 1.83
C ALA A 105 12.03 16.11 2.24
N GLN A 106 10.79 16.43 2.58
CA GLN A 106 9.75 15.45 2.90
C GLN A 106 9.41 14.56 1.69
N VAL A 107 9.34 15.15 0.49
CA VAL A 107 9.15 14.39 -0.76
C VAL A 107 10.28 13.42 -0.99
N GLU A 108 11.53 13.82 -0.78
CA GLU A 108 12.70 12.94 -0.92
C GLU A 108 12.68 11.78 0.09
N GLU A 109 12.29 12.03 1.32
CA GLU A 109 12.14 10.98 2.34
C GLU A 109 11.09 9.94 1.93
N ILE A 110 9.94 10.39 1.45
CA ILE A 110 8.89 9.51 0.92
C ILE A 110 9.41 8.72 -0.28
N ALA A 111 10.12 9.38 -1.19
CA ALA A 111 10.71 8.74 -2.35
C ALA A 111 11.70 7.64 -1.97
N LYS A 112 12.52 7.86 -0.95
CA LYS A 112 13.45 6.84 -0.43
C LYS A 112 12.72 5.61 0.09
N ILE A 113 11.63 5.81 0.82
CA ILE A 113 10.80 4.70 1.33
C ILE A 113 10.18 3.91 0.17
N LYS A 114 9.74 4.60 -0.87
CA LYS A 114 9.05 3.99 -2.02
C LYS A 114 9.98 3.44 -3.10
N MET A 115 11.29 3.71 -3.05
CA MET A 115 12.23 3.31 -4.12
C MET A 115 12.17 1.83 -4.47
N ALA A 116 11.89 0.97 -3.50
CA ALA A 116 11.78 -0.46 -3.72
C ALA A 116 10.62 -0.85 -4.67
N ASP A 117 9.56 -0.05 -4.71
CA ASP A 117 8.36 -0.29 -5.52
C ASP A 117 8.27 0.60 -6.76
N LEU A 118 9.12 1.60 -6.87
CA LEU A 118 9.13 2.53 -7.99
C LEU A 118 10.06 2.05 -9.10
N ASN A 119 9.71 2.38 -10.32
CA ASN A 119 10.55 2.15 -11.50
C ASN A 119 11.46 3.35 -11.81
N ALA A 120 11.64 4.25 -10.86
CA ALA A 120 12.53 5.39 -11.00
C ALA A 120 14.02 4.95 -10.99
N ASN A 121 14.82 5.57 -11.82
CA ASN A 121 16.23 5.26 -11.94
C ASN A 121 17.08 5.88 -10.82
N ASP A 122 16.63 7.01 -10.28
CA ASP A 122 17.31 7.73 -9.22
C ASP A 122 16.32 8.41 -8.26
N LEU A 123 16.85 9.01 -7.20
CA LEU A 123 16.04 9.69 -6.19
C LEU A 123 15.31 10.92 -6.74
N ALA A 124 15.94 11.66 -7.67
CA ALA A 124 15.32 12.83 -8.28
C ALA A 124 14.09 12.46 -9.09
N ALA A 125 14.16 11.39 -9.90
CA ALA A 125 13.01 10.87 -10.63
C ALA A 125 11.91 10.36 -9.70
N ALA A 126 12.27 9.65 -8.63
CA ALA A 126 11.32 9.19 -7.61
C ALA A 126 10.62 10.36 -6.92
N SER A 127 11.35 11.43 -6.60
CA SER A 127 10.79 12.64 -6.00
C SER A 127 9.77 13.33 -6.92
N LEU A 128 10.00 13.33 -8.22
CA LEU A 128 9.04 13.86 -9.20
C LEU A 128 7.74 13.05 -9.22
N ILE A 129 7.84 11.74 -9.13
CA ILE A 129 6.66 10.85 -9.05
C ILE A 129 5.83 11.16 -7.82
N ILE A 130 6.47 11.29 -6.66
CA ILE A 130 5.81 11.61 -5.40
C ILE A 130 5.20 13.02 -5.43
N ALA A 131 5.91 14.00 -5.97
CA ALA A 131 5.42 15.36 -6.12
C ALA A 131 4.17 15.42 -7.00
N GLY A 132 4.12 14.63 -8.08
CA GLY A 132 2.94 14.51 -8.93
C GLY A 132 1.74 13.93 -8.20
N THR A 133 1.95 12.92 -7.36
CA THR A 133 0.91 12.34 -6.51
C THR A 133 0.39 13.39 -5.50
N ALA A 134 1.28 14.12 -4.85
CA ALA A 134 0.92 15.17 -3.90
C ALA A 134 0.07 16.25 -4.57
N ARG A 135 0.45 16.69 -5.76
CA ARG A 135 -0.31 17.67 -6.53
C ARG A 135 -1.72 17.17 -6.85
N SER A 136 -1.86 15.89 -7.21
CA SER A 136 -3.17 15.28 -7.48
C SER A 136 -4.06 15.22 -6.24
N MET A 137 -3.48 15.31 -5.06
CA MET A 137 -4.19 15.31 -3.77
C MET A 137 -4.51 16.72 -3.25
N GLY A 138 -4.11 17.77 -3.96
CA GLY A 138 -4.26 19.14 -3.51
C GLY A 138 -3.22 19.55 -2.47
N ILE A 139 -2.05 18.92 -2.48
CA ILE A 139 -0.93 19.24 -1.60
C ILE A 139 0.18 19.85 -2.47
N THR A 140 0.61 21.05 -2.10
CA THR A 140 1.70 21.73 -2.80
C THR A 140 3.07 21.26 -2.30
N VAL A 141 4.06 21.33 -3.18
CA VAL A 141 5.46 20.98 -2.87
C VAL A 141 6.31 22.22 -3.07
N GLY A 142 7.04 22.61 -2.06
CA GLY A 142 7.87 23.80 -2.19
C GLY A 142 8.80 24.08 -1.04
#